data_53ed6b043f9be8b1d2afa4b9fb25ee3f
#
_entry.id   53ed6b043f9be8b1d2afa4b9fb25ee3f
#
_cell.length_a   1.000
_cell.length_b   1.000
_cell.length_c   1.000
_cell.angle_alpha   90.00
_cell.angle_beta   90.00
_cell.angle_gamma   90.00
#
_symmetry.space_group_name_H-M   'P 1'
#
loop_
_entity.id
_entity.type
_entity.pdbx_description
1 polymer ?
#
loop_
_entity_poly.entity_id
_entity_poly.type
_entity_poly.pdbx_seq_one_letter_code
_entity_poly.pdbx_strand_id
1 'polypeptide(L)'
;MELKSKYKALLRLFDATAEETFSDCIRRVLDSPSRNSYFDKYIETFPDLSKDELRSCWQFWFADRNEKKQDYTPEPLADLCAHVLTMADGKTLYDCCAGTGALTIATWNIRKDIRVTCQEIDEDVIPLLLFNLAIRNIGGTVRQGNALSDEENARSWELAPGDRYSMLSEQMFPTSFQAELAISNPPYNIYKDGHNLNFDFIARCTSVASRAVVLLPCGTLTNKADAGDRARLLDAQLLQACILLPDRLFESTGIPVAMYILDRRQKDSACLVDASTLGEEYFREQRGEGSRSHTERIYKKKMVRFSDAQIAAIQRMTEEGVGVSLKVSYDDIRAKDCNFAPGPYKPIEIDAEHSTHRSFTDIIDDINKCVRMQNTCKLTINQVWAKELDLVPLLQLAEEDKKLVNEINRQLAMLGIEKEITAPSWIAQTNSKELKIVQQDKEFLSPVFYSFLPRWKQHIRTMNEFQNALYRELRDALLEPLMTGRITLNAENA
;
A
#
# COMPACT_ATOMS: atom_id res chain seq x y z
N MET A 1 -14.72 14.60 -17.13
CA MET A 1 -14.45 14.03 -18.51
C MET A 1 -14.09 12.56 -18.33
N GLU A 2 -14.68 11.67 -19.13
CA GLU A 2 -14.31 10.25 -19.14
C GLU A 2 -12.84 10.07 -19.55
N LEU A 3 -12.17 9.06 -19.01
CA LEU A 3 -10.72 8.86 -19.18
C LEU A 3 -10.29 8.77 -20.66
N LYS A 4 -11.08 8.03 -21.48
CA LYS A 4 -10.82 7.91 -22.94
C LYS A 4 -10.94 9.24 -23.67
N SER A 5 -11.91 10.06 -23.27
CA SER A 5 -12.10 11.42 -23.84
C SER A 5 -10.97 12.35 -23.42
N LYS A 6 -10.51 12.23 -22.18
CA LYS A 6 -9.36 12.97 -21.63
C LYS A 6 -8.09 12.67 -22.42
N TYR A 7 -7.77 11.40 -22.63
CA TYR A 7 -6.60 10.99 -23.41
C TYR A 7 -6.64 11.52 -24.85
N LYS A 8 -7.80 11.39 -25.52
CA LYS A 8 -7.96 11.96 -26.85
C LYS A 8 -7.81 13.48 -26.89
N ALA A 9 -8.28 14.17 -25.85
CA ALA A 9 -8.12 15.63 -25.74
C ALA A 9 -6.63 16.00 -25.59
N LEU A 10 -5.87 15.27 -24.77
CA LEU A 10 -4.42 15.46 -24.62
C LEU A 10 -3.65 15.21 -25.91
N LEU A 11 -3.94 14.12 -26.63
CA LEU A 11 -3.31 13.85 -27.94
C LEU A 11 -3.56 14.96 -28.94
N ARG A 12 -4.78 15.51 -29.03
CA ARG A 12 -5.12 16.63 -29.90
C ARG A 12 -4.40 17.91 -29.47
N LEU A 13 -4.38 18.17 -28.17
CA LEU A 13 -3.76 19.36 -27.59
C LEU A 13 -2.25 19.40 -27.89
N PHE A 14 -1.60 18.25 -27.85
CA PHE A 14 -0.17 18.12 -28.11
C PHE A 14 0.16 17.90 -29.59
N ASP A 15 -0.83 17.94 -30.48
CA ASP A 15 -0.65 17.65 -31.91
C ASP A 15 0.10 16.33 -32.16
N ALA A 16 -0.31 15.28 -31.40
CA ALA A 16 0.36 13.99 -31.42
C ALA A 16 0.22 13.30 -32.77
N THR A 17 1.32 12.83 -33.33
CA THR A 17 1.36 12.04 -34.56
C THR A 17 1.18 10.54 -34.26
N ALA A 18 0.85 9.74 -35.27
CA ALA A 18 0.67 8.29 -35.09
C ALA A 18 2.01 7.55 -34.81
N GLU A 19 3.14 8.19 -35.08
CA GLU A 19 4.49 7.62 -34.95
C GLU A 19 5.15 8.01 -33.61
N GLU A 20 4.64 9.03 -32.91
CA GLU A 20 5.17 9.50 -31.64
C GLU A 20 4.58 8.74 -30.45
N THR A 21 5.41 8.43 -29.46
CA THR A 21 4.91 8.03 -28.14
C THR A 21 4.30 9.23 -27.40
N PHE A 22 3.48 8.98 -26.39
CA PHE A 22 2.89 10.06 -25.59
C PHE A 22 3.97 10.91 -24.88
N SER A 23 5.05 10.26 -24.43
CA SER A 23 6.21 10.92 -23.83
C SER A 23 6.94 11.82 -24.82
N ASP A 24 7.16 11.33 -26.06
CA ASP A 24 7.86 12.10 -27.11
C ASP A 24 7.06 13.35 -27.50
N CYS A 25 5.74 13.24 -27.59
CA CYS A 25 4.88 14.40 -27.83
C CYS A 25 5.08 15.50 -26.79
N ILE A 26 5.11 15.11 -25.50
CA ILE A 26 5.28 16.08 -24.40
C ILE A 26 6.69 16.65 -24.41
N ARG A 27 7.73 15.84 -24.69
CA ARG A 27 9.12 16.29 -24.84
C ARG A 27 9.22 17.34 -25.94
N ARG A 28 8.66 17.07 -27.12
CA ARG A 28 8.61 18.02 -28.24
C ARG A 28 7.92 19.34 -27.86
N VAL A 29 6.83 19.26 -27.08
CA VAL A 29 6.15 20.47 -26.56
C VAL A 29 7.05 21.27 -25.62
N LEU A 30 7.75 20.60 -24.70
CA LEU A 30 8.67 21.25 -23.76
C LEU A 30 9.85 21.94 -24.45
N ASP A 31 10.36 21.36 -25.53
CA ASP A 31 11.47 21.90 -26.32
C ASP A 31 11.02 22.99 -27.32
N SER A 32 9.70 23.15 -27.51
CA SER A 32 9.15 24.09 -28.48
C SER A 32 9.30 25.56 -28.03
N PRO A 33 9.68 26.49 -28.90
CA PRO A 33 9.57 27.93 -28.63
C PRO A 33 8.14 28.37 -28.28
N SER A 34 7.12 27.61 -28.78
CA SER A 34 5.70 27.87 -28.51
C SER A 34 5.16 27.14 -27.27
N ARG A 35 6.02 26.62 -26.40
CA ARG A 35 5.66 25.84 -25.20
C ARG A 35 4.55 26.52 -24.38
N ASN A 36 4.65 27.81 -24.13
CA ASN A 36 3.67 28.54 -23.35
C ASN A 36 2.28 28.53 -24.00
N SER A 37 2.17 28.52 -25.32
CA SER A 37 0.88 28.36 -26.01
C SER A 37 0.26 26.99 -25.78
N TYR A 38 1.05 25.93 -25.68
CA TYR A 38 0.56 24.59 -25.29
C TYR A 38 0.10 24.55 -23.83
N PHE A 39 0.79 25.24 -22.92
CA PHE A 39 0.36 25.39 -21.54
C PHE A 39 -0.97 26.15 -21.44
N ASP A 40 -1.15 27.24 -22.19
CA ASP A 40 -2.42 27.98 -22.24
C ASP A 40 -3.56 27.07 -22.71
N LYS A 41 -3.38 26.34 -23.83
CA LYS A 41 -4.38 25.37 -24.34
C LYS A 41 -4.67 24.25 -23.33
N TYR A 42 -3.65 23.80 -22.58
CA TYR A 42 -3.86 22.79 -21.55
C TYR A 42 -4.74 23.32 -20.42
N ILE A 43 -4.50 24.55 -19.95
CA ILE A 43 -5.30 25.18 -18.90
C ILE A 43 -6.73 25.46 -19.38
N GLU A 44 -6.93 25.84 -20.63
CA GLU A 44 -8.27 25.99 -21.23
C GLU A 44 -9.05 24.66 -21.19
N THR A 45 -8.36 23.54 -21.43
CA THR A 45 -8.97 22.19 -21.46
C THR A 45 -9.11 21.59 -20.05
N PHE A 46 -8.12 21.80 -19.21
CA PHE A 46 -7.99 21.28 -17.84
C PHE A 46 -7.66 22.40 -16.86
N PRO A 47 -8.65 23.23 -16.47
CA PRO A 47 -8.42 24.42 -15.66
C PRO A 47 -8.00 24.14 -14.22
N ASP A 48 -8.28 22.96 -13.71
CA ASP A 48 -7.96 22.54 -12.34
C ASP A 48 -6.53 21.99 -12.27
N LEU A 49 -5.56 22.88 -12.06
CA LEU A 49 -4.15 22.52 -11.91
C LEU A 49 -3.83 21.82 -10.56
N SER A 50 -4.80 21.68 -9.66
CA SER A 50 -4.60 20.87 -8.46
C SER A 50 -4.49 19.37 -8.78
N LYS A 51 -4.96 18.94 -9.97
CA LYS A 51 -5.00 17.56 -10.43
C LYS A 51 -3.91 17.23 -11.44
N ASP A 52 -3.37 16.02 -11.33
CA ASP A 52 -2.45 15.47 -12.33
C ASP A 52 -3.22 14.66 -13.39
N GLU A 53 -3.61 15.33 -14.47
CA GLU A 53 -4.35 14.69 -15.57
C GLU A 53 -3.45 13.79 -16.43
N LEU A 54 -2.16 14.10 -16.53
CA LEU A 54 -1.19 13.28 -17.25
C LEU A 54 -0.98 11.91 -16.57
N ARG A 55 -0.88 11.89 -15.24
CA ARG A 55 -0.79 10.66 -14.46
C ARG A 55 -1.92 9.68 -14.78
N SER A 56 -3.15 10.21 -14.80
CA SER A 56 -4.33 9.38 -15.05
C SER A 56 -4.26 8.67 -16.41
N CYS A 57 -3.77 9.36 -17.43
CA CYS A 57 -3.59 8.80 -18.77
C CYS A 57 -2.39 7.84 -18.81
N TRP A 58 -1.26 8.23 -18.20
CA TRP A 58 -0.07 7.40 -18.16
C TRP A 58 -0.33 6.07 -17.46
N GLN A 59 -0.90 6.10 -16.26
CA GLN A 59 -1.27 4.91 -15.49
C GLN A 59 -2.16 3.95 -16.28
N PHE A 60 -3.04 4.48 -17.11
CA PHE A 60 -4.05 3.70 -17.80
C PHE A 60 -3.53 3.04 -19.09
N TRP A 61 -2.66 3.71 -19.85
CA TRP A 61 -2.20 3.24 -21.16
C TRP A 61 -0.76 2.78 -21.20
N PHE A 62 0.13 3.32 -20.37
CA PHE A 62 1.58 3.18 -20.54
C PHE A 62 2.31 2.57 -19.33
N ALA A 63 1.74 2.63 -18.13
CA ALA A 63 2.42 2.13 -16.94
C ALA A 63 2.79 0.64 -17.07
N ASP A 64 4.07 0.33 -16.89
CA ASP A 64 4.59 -1.03 -16.86
C ASP A 64 4.68 -1.54 -15.42
N ARG A 65 3.79 -2.48 -15.09
CA ARG A 65 3.73 -3.08 -13.76
C ARG A 65 4.55 -4.34 -13.61
N ASN A 66 4.83 -5.01 -14.71
CA ASN A 66 5.52 -6.29 -14.66
C ASN A 66 7.01 -6.10 -14.46
N GLU A 67 7.62 -5.23 -15.26
CA GLU A 67 9.06 -4.98 -15.26
C GLU A 67 9.41 -3.77 -14.38
N LYS A 68 8.76 -2.62 -14.61
CA LYS A 68 9.08 -1.35 -13.92
C LYS A 68 8.38 -1.18 -12.57
N LYS A 69 7.43 -2.06 -12.19
CA LYS A 69 6.64 -1.98 -10.93
C LYS A 69 5.93 -0.65 -10.72
N GLN A 70 5.46 -0.02 -11.80
CA GLN A 70 4.86 1.31 -11.82
C GLN A 70 3.41 1.29 -11.33
N ASP A 71 3.20 1.77 -10.11
CA ASP A 71 1.89 2.06 -9.53
C ASP A 71 1.87 3.51 -9.04
N TYR A 72 1.39 4.42 -9.90
CA TYR A 72 1.39 5.86 -9.63
C TYR A 72 0.37 6.22 -8.55
N THR A 73 0.77 7.11 -7.63
CA THR A 73 -0.03 7.48 -6.46
C THR A 73 -1.35 8.16 -6.87
N PRO A 74 -2.51 7.61 -6.50
CA PRO A 74 -3.80 8.26 -6.74
C PRO A 74 -3.96 9.54 -5.93
N GLU A 75 -4.71 10.51 -6.49
CA GLU A 75 -4.94 11.82 -5.90
C GLU A 75 -5.36 11.76 -4.41
N PRO A 76 -6.35 10.94 -3.96
CA PRO A 76 -6.75 10.94 -2.55
C PRO A 76 -5.65 10.46 -1.59
N LEU A 77 -4.76 9.57 -2.05
CA LEU A 77 -3.63 9.11 -1.26
C LEU A 77 -2.51 10.14 -1.25
N ALA A 78 -2.27 10.81 -2.37
CA ALA A 78 -1.30 11.90 -2.46
C ALA A 78 -1.69 13.07 -1.55
N ASP A 79 -2.98 13.43 -1.52
CA ASP A 79 -3.51 14.47 -0.65
C ASP A 79 -3.33 14.13 0.84
N LEU A 80 -3.63 12.89 1.24
CA LEU A 80 -3.38 12.45 2.62
C LEU A 80 -1.90 12.56 2.99
N CYS A 81 -1.00 12.06 2.12
CA CYS A 81 0.45 12.11 2.36
C CYS A 81 0.94 13.56 2.50
N ALA A 82 0.48 14.45 1.63
CA ALA A 82 0.85 15.86 1.63
C ALA A 82 0.37 16.58 2.90
N HIS A 83 -0.87 16.34 3.34
CA HIS A 83 -1.41 16.93 4.56
C HIS A 83 -0.66 16.44 5.81
N VAL A 84 -0.28 15.17 5.86
CA VAL A 84 0.51 14.62 6.98
C VAL A 84 1.94 15.16 6.96
N LEU A 85 2.56 15.28 5.78
CA LEU A 85 3.90 15.84 5.65
C LEU A 85 3.96 17.31 6.08
N THR A 86 3.00 18.10 5.61
CA THR A 86 2.96 19.56 5.83
C THR A 86 2.49 19.99 7.22
N MET A 87 2.25 19.06 8.14
CA MET A 87 2.15 19.37 9.57
C MET A 87 3.46 19.98 10.12
N ALA A 88 4.60 19.63 9.54
CA ALA A 88 5.87 20.31 9.83
C ALA A 88 6.12 21.48 8.88
N ASP A 89 6.84 22.46 9.36
CA ASP A 89 7.31 23.55 8.52
C ASP A 89 8.41 23.08 7.56
N GLY A 90 8.51 23.74 6.41
CA GLY A 90 9.53 23.47 5.41
C GLY A 90 9.16 24.10 4.06
N LYS A 91 10.17 24.61 3.34
CA LYS A 91 10.03 25.24 2.02
C LYS A 91 10.71 24.45 0.91
N THR A 92 11.42 23.41 1.29
CA THR A 92 12.13 22.53 0.35
C THR A 92 11.64 21.10 0.49
N LEU A 93 11.28 20.49 -0.65
CA LEU A 93 10.74 19.15 -0.74
C LEU A 93 11.65 18.26 -1.60
N TYR A 94 11.93 17.06 -1.13
CA TYR A 94 12.53 15.99 -1.91
C TYR A 94 11.50 14.89 -2.20
N ASP A 95 11.33 14.53 -3.48
CA ASP A 95 10.51 13.39 -3.92
C ASP A 95 11.43 12.42 -4.68
N CYS A 96 11.82 11.31 -4.04
CA CYS A 96 12.87 10.44 -4.57
C CYS A 96 12.40 9.45 -5.65
N CYS A 97 11.08 9.30 -5.83
CA CYS A 97 10.46 8.46 -6.85
C CYS A 97 9.23 9.19 -7.38
N ALA A 98 9.46 10.34 -8.01
CA ALA A 98 8.45 11.35 -8.26
C ALA A 98 7.36 10.91 -9.26
N GLY A 99 7.66 9.97 -10.15
CA GLY A 99 6.73 9.60 -11.21
C GLY A 99 6.35 10.82 -12.03
N THR A 100 5.07 11.02 -12.24
CA THR A 100 4.54 12.22 -12.93
C THR A 100 4.42 13.45 -12.00
N GLY A 101 4.77 13.33 -10.72
CA GLY A 101 4.74 14.40 -9.73
C GLY A 101 3.50 14.44 -8.83
N ALA A 102 2.74 13.35 -8.70
CA ALA A 102 1.48 13.36 -7.95
C ALA A 102 1.64 13.81 -6.49
N LEU A 103 2.61 13.26 -5.75
CA LEU A 103 2.90 13.64 -4.37
C LEU A 103 3.43 15.07 -4.27
N THR A 104 4.30 15.45 -5.19
CA THR A 104 4.85 16.81 -5.30
C THR A 104 3.75 17.84 -5.54
N ILE A 105 2.83 17.58 -6.48
CA ILE A 105 1.68 18.47 -6.79
C ILE A 105 0.75 18.57 -5.58
N ALA A 106 0.44 17.46 -4.91
CA ALA A 106 -0.39 17.49 -3.71
C ALA A 106 0.24 18.34 -2.60
N THR A 107 1.56 18.24 -2.41
CA THR A 107 2.27 19.08 -1.44
C THR A 107 2.25 20.56 -1.86
N TRP A 108 2.48 20.86 -3.14
CA TRP A 108 2.37 22.21 -3.68
C TRP A 108 0.95 22.80 -3.58
N ASN A 109 -0.09 21.97 -3.68
CA ASN A 109 -1.47 22.44 -3.47
C ASN A 109 -1.67 23.07 -2.09
N ILE A 110 -0.98 22.56 -1.08
CA ILE A 110 -1.04 23.06 0.30
C ILE A 110 -0.02 24.19 0.51
N ARG A 111 1.18 24.08 -0.07
CA ARG A 111 2.29 25.05 0.08
C ARG A 111 2.79 25.55 -1.27
N LYS A 112 2.22 26.66 -1.73
CA LYS A 112 2.49 27.22 -3.06
C LYS A 112 3.91 27.77 -3.23
N ASP A 113 4.62 28.04 -2.15
CA ASP A 113 6.00 28.58 -2.13
C ASP A 113 7.07 27.48 -2.00
N ILE A 114 6.69 26.21 -2.07
CA ILE A 114 7.61 25.09 -1.92
C ILE A 114 8.53 24.95 -3.14
N ARG A 115 9.82 24.79 -2.90
CA ARG A 115 10.82 24.45 -3.92
C ARG A 115 11.10 22.96 -3.90
N VAL A 116 11.13 22.31 -5.06
CA VAL A 116 11.17 20.86 -5.13
C VAL A 116 12.48 20.34 -5.70
N THR A 117 12.89 19.16 -5.24
CA THR A 117 13.90 18.32 -5.88
C THR A 117 13.23 16.98 -6.15
N CYS A 118 12.96 16.68 -7.40
CA CYS A 118 12.31 15.45 -7.83
C CYS A 118 13.33 14.52 -8.50
N GLN A 119 13.28 13.23 -8.18
CA GLN A 119 14.11 12.23 -8.84
C GLN A 119 13.21 11.14 -9.45
N GLU A 120 13.48 10.77 -10.71
CA GLU A 120 12.75 9.74 -11.43
C GLU A 120 13.73 8.96 -12.32
N ILE A 121 13.59 7.63 -12.32
CA ILE A 121 14.49 6.76 -13.09
C ILE A 121 14.03 6.57 -14.54
N ASP A 122 12.72 6.61 -14.77
CA ASP A 122 12.13 6.32 -16.07
C ASP A 122 12.19 7.55 -17.00
N GLU A 123 12.99 7.44 -18.05
CA GLU A 123 13.16 8.51 -19.03
C GLU A 123 11.87 8.90 -19.78
N ASP A 124 10.92 7.95 -19.89
CA ASP A 124 9.64 8.20 -20.52
C ASP A 124 8.69 9.02 -19.63
N VAL A 125 8.93 9.04 -18.32
CA VAL A 125 8.11 9.76 -17.34
C VAL A 125 8.64 11.17 -17.09
N ILE A 126 9.92 11.41 -17.29
CA ILE A 126 10.57 12.72 -17.10
C ILE A 126 9.86 13.86 -17.84
N PRO A 127 9.46 13.75 -19.12
CA PRO A 127 8.72 14.83 -19.81
C PRO A 127 7.39 15.16 -19.14
N LEU A 128 6.67 14.16 -18.65
CA LEU A 128 5.40 14.34 -17.95
C LEU A 128 5.60 15.10 -16.63
N LEU A 129 6.63 14.72 -15.87
CA LEU A 129 7.01 15.38 -14.63
C LEU A 129 7.39 16.84 -14.88
N LEU A 130 8.28 17.11 -15.84
CA LEU A 130 8.69 18.46 -16.20
C LEU A 130 7.50 19.33 -16.65
N PHE A 131 6.61 18.79 -17.48
CA PHE A 131 5.41 19.48 -17.92
C PHE A 131 4.51 19.84 -16.72
N ASN A 132 4.25 18.88 -15.86
CA ASN A 132 3.42 19.06 -14.68
C ASN A 132 3.94 20.14 -13.72
N LEU A 133 5.25 20.17 -13.51
CA LEU A 133 5.86 21.17 -12.64
C LEU A 133 5.92 22.56 -13.31
N ALA A 134 6.32 22.60 -14.59
CA ALA A 134 6.47 23.85 -15.33
C ALA A 134 5.16 24.63 -15.51
N ILE A 135 4.07 23.94 -15.84
CA ILE A 135 2.74 24.57 -16.05
C ILE A 135 2.18 25.15 -14.72
N ARG A 136 2.60 24.61 -13.59
CA ARG A 136 2.20 25.09 -12.25
C ARG A 136 3.12 26.18 -11.70
N ASN A 137 4.12 26.59 -12.48
CA ASN A 137 5.16 27.54 -12.05
C ASN A 137 5.93 27.07 -10.78
N ILE A 138 6.12 25.78 -10.64
CA ILE A 138 6.84 25.20 -9.49
C ILE A 138 8.34 25.33 -9.74
N GLY A 139 9.05 25.93 -8.76
CA GLY A 139 10.51 26.05 -8.81
C GLY A 139 11.21 24.84 -8.22
N GLY A 140 12.34 24.45 -8.82
CA GLY A 140 13.11 23.34 -8.28
C GLY A 140 13.97 22.64 -9.31
N THR A 141 14.32 21.40 -9.04
CA THR A 141 15.18 20.57 -9.89
C THR A 141 14.54 19.22 -10.13
N VAL A 142 14.59 18.73 -11.35
CA VAL A 142 14.27 17.35 -11.72
C VAL A 142 15.55 16.64 -12.11
N ARG A 143 15.82 15.47 -11.54
CA ARG A 143 16.93 14.59 -11.86
C ARG A 143 16.43 13.28 -12.42
N GLN A 144 16.96 12.87 -13.57
CA GLN A 144 16.80 11.52 -14.10
C GLN A 144 17.86 10.62 -13.48
N GLY A 145 17.45 9.51 -12.85
CA GLY A 145 18.39 8.52 -12.32
C GLY A 145 17.85 7.77 -11.11
N ASN A 146 18.59 6.74 -10.71
CA ASN A 146 18.24 5.91 -9.58
C ASN A 146 18.48 6.66 -8.26
N ALA A 147 17.43 6.79 -7.43
CA ALA A 147 17.51 7.48 -6.16
C ALA A 147 18.44 6.81 -5.13
N LEU A 148 18.68 5.49 -5.28
CA LEU A 148 19.53 4.71 -4.40
C LEU A 148 21.00 4.62 -4.88
N SER A 149 21.34 5.31 -5.97
CA SER A 149 22.72 5.38 -6.47
C SER A 149 23.12 6.83 -6.75
N ASP A 150 24.36 7.18 -6.45
CA ASP A 150 24.92 8.48 -6.76
C ASP A 150 25.57 8.44 -8.18
N GLU A 151 24.73 8.53 -9.21
CA GLU A 151 25.19 8.60 -10.60
C GLU A 151 25.72 10.01 -10.89
N GLU A 152 27.02 10.14 -11.12
CA GLU A 152 27.69 11.45 -11.32
C GLU A 152 27.23 12.18 -12.60
N ASN A 153 26.70 11.47 -13.62
CA ASN A 153 26.34 12.04 -14.92
C ASN A 153 24.84 11.98 -15.23
N ALA A 154 23.98 11.94 -14.20
CA ALA A 154 22.54 11.95 -14.40
C ALA A 154 22.07 13.27 -15.01
N ARG A 155 21.24 13.20 -16.06
CA ARG A 155 20.60 14.40 -16.64
C ARG A 155 19.74 15.09 -15.59
N SER A 156 19.77 16.38 -15.57
CA SER A 156 18.93 17.18 -14.68
C SER A 156 18.47 18.49 -15.32
N TRP A 157 17.36 18.99 -14.81
CA TRP A 157 16.70 20.21 -15.28
C TRP A 157 16.39 21.10 -14.10
N GLU A 158 16.77 22.38 -14.20
CA GLU A 158 16.32 23.43 -13.31
C GLU A 158 14.99 23.98 -13.83
N LEU A 159 14.04 24.14 -12.90
CA LEU A 159 12.79 24.86 -13.10
C LEU A 159 12.87 26.20 -12.40
N ALA A 160 13.08 27.26 -13.14
CA ALA A 160 13.09 28.62 -12.60
C ALA A 160 11.68 29.23 -12.74
N PRO A 161 10.98 29.57 -11.64
CA PRO A 161 9.68 30.23 -11.73
C PRO A 161 9.73 31.50 -12.58
N GLY A 162 8.80 31.62 -13.51
CA GLY A 162 8.61 32.79 -14.36
C GLY A 162 7.33 33.54 -14.02
N ASP A 163 6.88 34.43 -14.89
CA ASP A 163 5.65 35.19 -14.66
C ASP A 163 4.40 34.30 -14.58
N ARG A 164 4.32 33.28 -15.42
CA ARG A 164 3.18 32.35 -15.46
C ARG A 164 3.59 30.88 -15.36
N TYR A 165 4.71 30.52 -15.96
CA TYR A 165 5.20 29.14 -16.08
C TYR A 165 6.67 29.10 -15.77
N SER A 166 7.16 27.97 -15.23
CA SER A 166 8.59 27.82 -14.99
C SER A 166 9.35 27.67 -16.31
N MET A 167 10.51 28.31 -16.35
CA MET A 167 11.50 28.11 -17.40
C MET A 167 12.31 26.86 -17.10
N LEU A 168 12.62 26.09 -18.13
CA LEU A 168 13.40 24.87 -18.05
C LEU A 168 14.77 25.10 -18.63
N SER A 169 15.80 24.65 -17.91
CA SER A 169 17.18 24.60 -18.42
C SER A 169 17.85 23.30 -17.95
N GLU A 170 18.50 22.61 -18.89
CA GLU A 170 19.31 21.43 -18.54
C GLU A 170 20.59 21.88 -17.82
N GLN A 171 20.95 21.17 -16.74
CA GLN A 171 22.13 21.50 -15.94
C GLN A 171 22.75 20.28 -15.27
N MET A 172 23.94 20.45 -14.71
CA MET A 172 24.54 19.44 -13.84
C MET A 172 23.87 19.44 -12.47
N PHE A 173 23.48 18.27 -11.97
CA PHE A 173 22.93 18.15 -10.63
C PHE A 173 24.04 18.27 -9.58
N PRO A 174 23.83 18.99 -8.49
CA PRO A 174 24.80 19.04 -7.40
C PRO A 174 24.96 17.65 -6.78
N THR A 175 26.19 17.27 -6.45
CA THR A 175 26.52 15.96 -5.86
C THR A 175 25.91 15.77 -4.47
N SER A 176 25.61 16.86 -3.77
CA SER A 176 24.92 16.85 -2.46
C SER A 176 23.85 17.93 -2.41
N PHE A 177 22.72 17.60 -1.81
CA PHE A 177 21.64 18.54 -1.54
C PHE A 177 20.96 18.16 -0.22
N GLN A 178 20.24 19.13 0.35
CA GLN A 178 19.43 18.95 1.56
C GLN A 178 18.03 19.50 1.29
N ALA A 179 17.05 18.89 1.92
CA ALA A 179 15.67 19.35 1.95
C ALA A 179 15.16 19.40 3.39
N GLU A 180 14.10 20.13 3.62
CA GLU A 180 13.43 20.13 4.93
C GLU A 180 12.43 18.99 5.02
N LEU A 181 11.75 18.71 3.92
CA LEU A 181 10.71 17.70 3.79
C LEU A 181 11.07 16.68 2.71
N ALA A 182 10.66 15.41 2.91
CA ALA A 182 10.72 14.41 1.87
C ALA A 182 9.40 13.64 1.80
N ILE A 183 9.03 13.25 0.59
CA ILE A 183 7.84 12.42 0.32
C ILE A 183 8.21 11.37 -0.72
N SER A 184 7.67 10.15 -0.58
CA SER A 184 7.90 9.15 -1.61
C SER A 184 6.87 8.03 -1.59
N ASN A 185 6.51 7.56 -2.77
CA ASN A 185 5.89 6.28 -3.04
C ASN A 185 6.82 5.46 -3.94
N PRO A 186 7.84 4.80 -3.37
CA PRO A 186 8.82 4.08 -4.15
C PRO A 186 8.22 2.81 -4.77
N PRO A 187 8.87 2.21 -5.78
CA PRO A 187 8.45 0.92 -6.31
C PRO A 187 8.62 -0.18 -5.24
N TYR A 188 7.59 -1.05 -5.11
CA TYR A 188 7.51 -2.03 -4.02
C TYR A 188 8.21 -3.34 -4.35
N ASN A 189 8.84 -3.93 -3.31
CA ASN A 189 9.40 -5.28 -3.37
C ASN A 189 10.41 -5.45 -4.51
N ILE A 190 11.28 -4.47 -4.69
CA ILE A 190 12.46 -4.61 -5.54
C ILE A 190 13.56 -5.27 -4.71
N TYR A 191 14.22 -6.26 -5.31
CA TYR A 191 15.31 -7.00 -4.68
C TYR A 191 16.62 -6.75 -5.44
N LYS A 192 17.67 -6.51 -4.69
CA LYS A 192 19.06 -6.47 -5.20
C LYS A 192 19.91 -7.37 -4.30
N ASP A 193 20.58 -8.33 -4.90
CA ASP A 193 21.45 -9.30 -4.19
C ASP A 193 20.76 -9.99 -3.01
N GLY A 194 19.45 -10.29 -3.14
CA GLY A 194 18.64 -10.91 -2.09
C GLY A 194 18.12 -9.96 -1.01
N HIS A 195 18.52 -8.68 -1.03
CA HIS A 195 18.05 -7.64 -0.13
C HIS A 195 16.83 -6.91 -0.72
N ASN A 196 15.79 -6.70 0.10
CA ASN A 196 14.61 -5.91 -0.29
C ASN A 196 14.88 -4.42 -0.06
N LEU A 197 14.74 -3.61 -1.11
CA LEU A 197 15.10 -2.20 -1.10
C LEU A 197 14.04 -1.27 -0.47
N ASN A 198 12.94 -1.78 0.07
CA ASN A 198 11.87 -0.95 0.64
C ASN A 198 12.39 0.05 1.67
N PHE A 199 13.23 -0.38 2.61
CA PHE A 199 13.78 0.49 3.66
C PHE A 199 14.95 1.38 3.19
N ASP A 200 15.60 1.05 2.08
CA ASP A 200 16.65 1.88 1.49
C ASP A 200 16.07 3.22 1.00
N PHE A 201 14.82 3.23 0.50
CA PHE A 201 14.12 4.47 0.15
C PHE A 201 13.81 5.33 1.37
N ILE A 202 13.47 4.72 2.52
CA ILE A 202 13.37 5.45 3.78
C ILE A 202 14.72 6.06 4.16
N ALA A 203 15.80 5.27 4.10
CA ALA A 203 17.15 5.73 4.40
C ALA A 203 17.54 6.89 3.46
N ARG A 204 17.21 6.79 2.17
CA ARG A 204 17.45 7.88 1.21
C ARG A 204 16.70 9.15 1.58
N CYS A 205 15.40 9.09 1.85
CA CYS A 205 14.61 10.24 2.25
C CYS A 205 15.14 10.88 3.54
N THR A 206 15.43 10.07 4.55
CA THR A 206 15.93 10.55 5.84
C THR A 206 17.40 11.00 5.80
N SER A 207 18.20 10.59 4.82
CA SER A 207 19.58 11.12 4.66
C SER A 207 19.60 12.59 4.23
N VAL A 208 18.59 13.02 3.47
CA VAL A 208 18.55 14.39 2.89
C VAL A 208 17.53 15.30 3.55
N ALA A 209 16.51 14.77 4.23
CA ALA A 209 15.44 15.58 4.82
C ALA A 209 15.30 15.39 6.33
N SER A 210 14.82 16.44 7.03
CA SER A 210 14.56 16.37 8.47
C SER A 210 13.25 15.66 8.80
N ARG A 211 12.26 15.71 7.91
CA ARG A 211 10.99 15.00 8.01
C ARG A 211 10.67 14.30 6.70
N ALA A 212 10.16 13.07 6.80
CA ALA A 212 9.78 12.31 5.63
C ALA A 212 8.43 11.59 5.82
N VAL A 213 7.69 11.45 4.72
CA VAL A 213 6.52 10.57 4.59
C VAL A 213 6.79 9.59 3.45
N VAL A 214 6.81 8.31 3.77
CA VAL A 214 7.12 7.24 2.80
C VAL A 214 6.03 6.17 2.84
N LEU A 215 5.52 5.79 1.67
CA LEU A 215 4.57 4.69 1.51
C LEU A 215 5.32 3.39 1.24
N LEU A 216 5.01 2.34 1.99
CA LEU A 216 5.55 1.00 1.79
C LEU A 216 4.43 -0.05 1.87
N PRO A 217 4.62 -1.27 1.34
CA PRO A 217 3.67 -2.37 1.54
C PRO A 217 3.43 -2.63 3.03
N CYS A 218 2.19 -2.91 3.44
CA CYS A 218 1.86 -3.12 4.85
C CYS A 218 2.63 -4.29 5.49
N GLY A 219 3.08 -5.28 4.69
CA GLY A 219 3.92 -6.38 5.16
C GLY A 219 5.22 -5.91 5.83
N THR A 220 5.76 -4.74 5.44
CA THR A 220 6.96 -4.16 6.06
C THR A 220 6.80 -3.84 7.55
N LEU A 221 5.56 -3.69 8.04
CA LEU A 221 5.28 -3.48 9.47
C LEU A 221 5.60 -4.71 10.32
N THR A 222 5.50 -5.92 9.75
CA THR A 222 5.50 -7.17 10.52
C THR A 222 6.46 -8.25 10.02
N ASN A 223 6.91 -8.19 8.76
CA ASN A 223 7.79 -9.21 8.18
C ASN A 223 9.04 -9.40 9.03
N LYS A 224 9.40 -10.65 9.32
CA LYS A 224 10.62 -10.98 10.10
C LYS A 224 11.89 -10.58 9.36
N ALA A 225 11.90 -10.68 8.03
CA ALA A 225 13.05 -10.26 7.21
C ALA A 225 13.39 -8.77 7.39
N ASP A 226 12.36 -7.93 7.63
CA ASP A 226 12.50 -6.48 7.75
C ASP A 226 12.74 -6.02 9.22
N ALA A 227 12.82 -6.95 10.18
CA ALA A 227 12.94 -6.59 11.61
C ALA A 227 14.20 -5.77 11.92
N GLY A 228 15.33 -6.11 11.26
CA GLY A 228 16.58 -5.35 11.40
C GLY A 228 16.48 -3.91 10.89
N ASP A 229 15.75 -3.71 9.80
CA ASP A 229 15.50 -2.36 9.24
C ASP A 229 14.62 -1.53 10.17
N ARG A 230 13.56 -2.14 10.71
CA ARG A 230 12.72 -1.48 11.71
C ARG A 230 13.49 -1.13 12.98
N ALA A 231 14.37 -2.03 13.44
CA ALA A 231 15.24 -1.76 14.59
C ALA A 231 16.14 -0.55 14.34
N ARG A 232 16.75 -0.45 13.13
CA ARG A 232 17.57 0.72 12.76
C ARG A 232 16.81 2.04 12.82
N LEU A 233 15.53 2.07 12.45
CA LEU A 233 14.70 3.27 12.57
C LEU A 233 14.47 3.68 14.02
N LEU A 234 14.31 2.72 14.93
CA LEU A 234 14.18 2.99 16.37
C LEU A 234 15.50 3.43 16.99
N ASP A 235 16.61 2.80 16.58
CA ASP A 235 17.96 3.13 17.09
C ASP A 235 18.38 4.55 16.64
N ALA A 236 18.02 4.93 15.43
CA ALA A 236 18.23 6.28 14.91
C ALA A 236 17.19 7.30 15.44
N GLN A 237 16.22 6.88 16.25
CA GLN A 237 15.14 7.70 16.82
C GLN A 237 14.33 8.48 15.76
N LEU A 238 14.11 7.86 14.59
CA LEU A 238 13.49 8.52 13.44
C LEU A 238 11.98 8.30 13.36
N LEU A 239 11.45 7.21 13.91
CA LEU A 239 10.05 6.83 13.72
C LEU A 239 9.11 7.71 14.54
N GLN A 240 8.34 8.58 13.90
CA GLN A 240 7.26 9.32 14.56
C GLN A 240 5.97 8.54 14.61
N ALA A 241 5.56 7.98 13.46
CA ALA A 241 4.35 7.17 13.38
C ALA A 241 4.40 6.17 12.22
N CYS A 242 3.62 5.10 12.35
CA CYS A 242 3.22 4.21 11.25
C CYS A 242 1.71 4.16 11.17
N ILE A 243 1.16 4.31 9.96
CA ILE A 243 -0.27 4.25 9.71
C ILE A 243 -0.55 3.04 8.81
N LEU A 244 -1.31 2.08 9.30
CA LEU A 244 -1.90 1.03 8.47
C LEU A 244 -3.09 1.62 7.74
N LEU A 245 -2.98 1.76 6.42
CA LEU A 245 -4.00 2.36 5.56
C LEU A 245 -5.03 1.32 5.09
N PRO A 246 -6.25 1.76 4.68
CA PRO A 246 -7.24 0.86 4.10
C PRO A 246 -6.77 0.23 2.79
N ASP A 247 -7.39 -0.86 2.39
CA ASP A 247 -7.23 -1.46 1.07
C ASP A 247 -7.86 -0.57 -0.03
N ARG A 248 -7.63 -0.92 -1.30
CA ARG A 248 -8.26 -0.24 -2.47
C ARG A 248 -7.93 1.25 -2.61
N LEU A 249 -6.76 1.67 -2.15
CA LEU A 249 -6.24 3.01 -2.39
C LEU A 249 -5.63 3.15 -3.78
N PHE A 250 -5.00 2.11 -4.32
CA PHE A 250 -4.42 2.11 -5.66
C PHE A 250 -5.38 1.60 -6.73
N GLU A 251 -5.29 2.19 -7.91
CA GLU A 251 -6.12 1.82 -9.06
C GLU A 251 -5.81 0.41 -9.57
N SER A 252 -4.57 0.06 -9.51
CA SER A 252 -3.95 -1.05 -10.23
C SER A 252 -3.60 -2.23 -9.35
N THR A 253 -3.29 -2.01 -8.09
CA THR A 253 -2.93 -3.07 -7.15
C THR A 253 -3.92 -3.19 -6.00
N GLY A 254 -4.07 -4.40 -5.46
CA GLY A 254 -4.78 -4.63 -4.20
C GLY A 254 -3.83 -4.71 -3.00
N ILE A 255 -2.55 -4.37 -3.18
CA ILE A 255 -1.56 -4.42 -2.09
C ILE A 255 -1.90 -3.34 -1.07
N PRO A 256 -2.22 -3.70 0.18
CA PRO A 256 -2.41 -2.72 1.23
C PRO A 256 -1.08 -2.08 1.58
N VAL A 257 -1.12 -0.80 1.91
CA VAL A 257 0.07 0.01 2.20
C VAL A 257 0.04 0.59 3.60
N ALA A 258 1.23 0.86 4.12
CA ALA A 258 1.45 1.61 5.33
C ALA A 258 2.18 2.92 5.02
N MET A 259 1.85 3.95 5.76
CA MET A 259 2.53 5.25 5.69
C MET A 259 3.49 5.35 6.87
N TYR A 260 4.76 5.55 6.56
CA TYR A 260 5.81 5.81 7.54
C TYR A 260 6.04 7.31 7.67
N ILE A 261 5.96 7.82 8.87
CA ILE A 261 6.24 9.22 9.22
C ILE A 261 7.52 9.24 10.02
N LEU A 262 8.51 9.89 9.48
CA LEU A 262 9.88 9.94 9.99
C LEU A 262 10.26 11.37 10.30
N ASP A 263 10.92 11.60 11.42
CA ASP A 263 11.28 12.93 11.89
C ASP A 263 12.61 12.83 12.66
N ARG A 264 13.59 13.65 12.30
CA ARG A 264 14.92 13.70 12.96
C ARG A 264 14.91 14.29 14.36
N ARG A 265 13.82 14.91 14.80
CA ARG A 265 13.69 15.29 16.20
C ARG A 265 13.65 14.03 17.05
N GLN A 266 14.54 13.93 18.03
CA GLN A 266 14.69 12.76 18.88
C GLN A 266 13.34 12.31 19.48
N LYS A 267 13.07 11.02 19.37
CA LYS A 267 11.85 10.37 19.84
C LYS A 267 12.20 9.15 20.68
N ASP A 268 11.38 8.86 21.65
CA ASP A 268 11.42 7.65 22.49
C ASP A 268 10.19 6.77 22.30
N SER A 269 9.24 7.24 21.50
CA SER A 269 7.96 6.60 21.27
C SER A 269 7.44 6.91 19.87
N ALA A 270 6.59 6.04 19.34
CA ALA A 270 5.91 6.22 18.07
C ALA A 270 4.39 6.05 18.18
N CYS A 271 3.65 6.71 17.31
CA CYS A 271 2.23 6.50 17.15
C CYS A 271 1.97 5.38 16.13
N LEU A 272 1.35 4.28 16.55
CA LEU A 272 0.94 3.19 15.69
C LEU A 272 -0.56 3.31 15.43
N VAL A 273 -0.95 3.61 14.19
CA VAL A 273 -2.30 4.01 13.80
C VAL A 273 -2.96 2.93 12.95
N ASP A 274 -4.15 2.49 13.33
CA ASP A 274 -4.97 1.57 12.54
C ASP A 274 -6.07 2.34 11.79
N ALA A 275 -5.72 2.88 10.65
CA ALA A 275 -6.66 3.58 9.76
C ALA A 275 -7.31 2.64 8.72
N SER A 276 -7.14 1.32 8.86
CA SER A 276 -7.59 0.33 7.86
C SER A 276 -9.11 0.34 7.58
N THR A 277 -9.90 0.87 8.51
CA THR A 277 -11.36 1.00 8.38
C THR A 277 -11.83 2.42 8.05
N LEU A 278 -10.91 3.37 7.95
CA LEU A 278 -11.24 4.76 7.60
C LEU A 278 -11.41 4.93 6.09
N GLY A 279 -12.06 6.02 5.72
CA GLY A 279 -12.24 6.43 4.34
C GLY A 279 -13.67 6.20 3.82
N GLU A 280 -13.95 6.85 2.70
CA GLU A 280 -15.21 6.78 1.97
C GLU A 280 -15.02 6.05 0.67
N GLU A 281 -15.96 5.16 0.34
CA GLU A 281 -15.90 4.42 -0.91
C GLU A 281 -16.41 5.28 -2.08
N TYR A 282 -15.70 5.22 -3.21
CA TYR A 282 -16.13 5.83 -4.47
C TYR A 282 -15.81 4.92 -5.66
N PHE A 283 -16.40 5.21 -6.82
CA PHE A 283 -16.16 4.45 -8.04
C PHE A 283 -15.31 5.25 -9.01
N ARG A 284 -14.29 4.59 -9.56
CA ARG A 284 -13.43 5.13 -10.60
C ARG A 284 -13.39 4.22 -11.82
N GLU A 285 -13.27 4.80 -13.01
CA GLU A 285 -13.07 4.05 -14.24
C GLU A 285 -11.66 3.46 -14.30
N GLN A 286 -11.58 2.21 -14.70
CA GLN A 286 -10.33 1.49 -14.90
C GLN A 286 -10.43 0.60 -16.14
N ARG A 287 -9.31 0.43 -16.86
CA ARG A 287 -9.17 -0.54 -17.95
C ARG A 287 -8.91 -1.94 -17.39
N GLY A 288 -9.51 -2.97 -18.00
CA GLY A 288 -9.23 -4.36 -17.67
C GLY A 288 -7.76 -4.71 -17.91
N GLU A 289 -7.14 -5.35 -16.92
CA GLU A 289 -5.75 -5.79 -17.00
C GLU A 289 -5.63 -7.09 -17.80
N GLY A 290 -4.63 -7.14 -18.64
CA GLY A 290 -4.15 -8.31 -19.35
C GLY A 290 -4.02 -8.05 -20.84
N SER A 291 -2.82 -8.24 -21.38
CA SER A 291 -2.48 -8.20 -22.81
C SER A 291 -3.31 -9.16 -23.68
N ARG A 292 -4.22 -9.92 -23.10
CA ARG A 292 -5.11 -10.90 -23.73
C ARG A 292 -6.59 -10.57 -23.58
N SER A 293 -6.95 -9.48 -22.91
CA SER A 293 -8.33 -9.00 -22.98
C SER A 293 -8.51 -8.32 -24.33
N HIS A 294 -9.06 -9.04 -25.32
CA HIS A 294 -9.44 -8.52 -26.63
C HIS A 294 -10.54 -7.45 -26.56
N THR A 295 -10.93 -7.05 -25.35
CA THR A 295 -11.89 -5.99 -25.11
C THR A 295 -11.19 -4.91 -24.28
N GLU A 296 -11.00 -3.73 -24.86
CA GLU A 296 -10.68 -2.46 -24.17
C GLU A 296 -11.82 -2.07 -23.20
N ARG A 297 -12.20 -3.01 -22.32
CA ARG A 297 -13.37 -2.86 -21.46
C ARG A 297 -13.01 -1.98 -20.30
N ILE A 298 -13.57 -0.79 -20.26
CA ILE A 298 -13.55 0.09 -19.11
C ILE A 298 -14.58 -0.42 -18.11
N TYR A 299 -14.18 -0.61 -16.85
CA TYR A 299 -15.06 -0.99 -15.76
C TYR A 299 -14.90 -0.03 -14.59
N LYS A 300 -15.92 0.08 -13.74
CA LYS A 300 -15.86 0.88 -12.53
C LYS A 300 -15.28 0.05 -11.40
N LYS A 301 -14.15 0.50 -10.86
CA LYS A 301 -13.51 -0.10 -9.67
C LYS A 301 -13.89 0.71 -8.43
N LYS A 302 -14.18 -0.01 -7.36
CA LYS A 302 -14.43 0.57 -6.04
C LYS A 302 -13.11 0.95 -5.39
N MET A 303 -12.98 2.20 -5.01
CA MET A 303 -11.80 2.83 -4.44
C MET A 303 -12.15 3.48 -3.11
N VAL A 304 -11.13 3.89 -2.37
CA VAL A 304 -11.27 4.62 -1.10
C VAL A 304 -10.62 6.00 -1.22
N ARG A 305 -11.25 7.01 -0.63
CA ARG A 305 -10.74 8.37 -0.44
C ARG A 305 -10.98 8.83 0.99
N PHE A 306 -10.31 9.88 1.40
CA PHE A 306 -10.47 10.47 2.73
C PHE A 306 -11.17 11.82 2.63
N SER A 307 -12.10 12.10 3.54
CA SER A 307 -12.65 13.45 3.72
C SER A 307 -11.67 14.32 4.51
N ASP A 308 -11.81 15.64 4.42
CA ASP A 308 -10.97 16.60 5.17
C ASP A 308 -11.02 16.32 6.69
N ALA A 309 -12.19 15.94 7.21
CA ALA A 309 -12.35 15.58 8.61
C ALA A 309 -11.56 14.32 8.99
N GLN A 310 -11.51 13.32 8.09
CA GLN A 310 -10.72 12.10 8.30
C GLN A 310 -9.22 12.38 8.17
N ILE A 311 -8.80 13.22 7.25
CA ILE A 311 -7.40 13.68 7.12
C ILE A 311 -6.97 14.39 8.41
N ALA A 312 -7.77 15.34 8.89
CA ALA A 312 -7.49 16.05 10.15
C ALA A 312 -7.47 15.11 11.36
N ALA A 313 -8.32 14.08 11.38
CA ALA A 313 -8.29 13.06 12.43
C ALA A 313 -7.00 12.24 12.36
N ILE A 314 -6.58 11.79 11.18
CA ILE A 314 -5.33 11.04 10.98
C ILE A 314 -4.13 11.88 11.42
N GLN A 315 -4.09 13.17 11.06
CA GLN A 315 -3.03 14.08 11.50
C GLN A 315 -2.88 14.09 13.03
N ARG A 316 -3.98 14.26 13.77
CA ARG A 316 -3.97 14.21 15.25
C ARG A 316 -3.52 12.84 15.79
N MET A 317 -3.95 11.75 15.16
CA MET A 317 -3.55 10.40 15.54
C MET A 317 -2.04 10.18 15.45
N THR A 318 -1.35 10.85 14.53
CA THR A 318 0.11 10.70 14.35
C THR A 318 0.95 11.46 15.39
N GLU A 319 0.36 12.36 16.14
CA GLU A 319 1.05 13.17 17.15
C GLU A 319 0.60 12.84 18.57
N GLU A 320 -0.71 12.72 18.77
CA GLU A 320 -1.32 12.66 20.10
C GLU A 320 -1.60 11.24 20.58
N GLY A 321 -1.61 10.25 19.66
CA GLY A 321 -1.95 8.87 20.01
C GLY A 321 -3.40 8.69 20.44
N VAL A 322 -4.32 9.43 19.82
CA VAL A 322 -5.77 9.42 20.13
C VAL A 322 -6.57 8.56 19.14
N GLY A 323 -7.78 8.19 19.50
CA GLY A 323 -8.68 7.41 18.66
C GLY A 323 -8.17 5.99 18.42
N VAL A 324 -7.96 5.61 17.16
CA VAL A 324 -7.44 4.31 16.76
C VAL A 324 -5.91 4.25 16.73
N SER A 325 -5.24 5.21 17.35
CA SER A 325 -3.79 5.30 17.48
C SER A 325 -3.33 4.90 18.87
N LEU A 326 -2.19 4.25 18.93
CA LEU A 326 -1.51 3.86 20.15
C LEU A 326 -0.13 4.51 20.18
N LYS A 327 0.14 5.32 21.19
CA LYS A 327 1.48 5.83 21.44
C LYS A 327 2.25 4.79 22.23
N VAL A 328 3.27 4.21 21.61
CA VAL A 328 4.04 3.08 22.14
C VAL A 328 5.50 3.48 22.29
N SER A 329 6.12 3.15 23.42
CA SER A 329 7.54 3.40 23.62
C SER A 329 8.39 2.54 22.67
N TYR A 330 9.56 3.03 22.31
CA TYR A 330 10.48 2.25 21.47
C TYR A 330 10.92 0.95 22.16
N ASP A 331 11.02 0.94 23.49
CA ASP A 331 11.37 -0.26 24.24
C ASP A 331 10.27 -1.32 24.18
N ASP A 332 9.01 -0.92 24.28
CA ASP A 332 7.88 -1.82 24.09
C ASP A 332 7.81 -2.36 22.65
N ILE A 333 8.17 -1.53 21.67
CA ILE A 333 8.23 -1.94 20.26
C ILE A 333 9.35 -2.97 20.07
N ARG A 334 10.53 -2.74 20.65
CA ARG A 334 11.65 -3.70 20.62
C ARG A 334 11.29 -5.01 21.29
N ALA A 335 10.59 -4.96 22.43
CA ALA A 335 10.15 -6.15 23.16
C ALA A 335 9.19 -7.04 22.34
N LYS A 336 8.61 -6.51 21.28
CA LYS A 336 7.72 -7.24 20.35
C LYS A 336 8.33 -7.37 18.95
N ASP A 337 9.61 -7.72 18.86
CA ASP A 337 10.35 -7.97 17.61
C ASP A 337 10.28 -6.78 16.62
N CYS A 338 10.31 -5.56 17.14
CA CYS A 338 10.15 -4.34 16.35
C CYS A 338 8.91 -4.35 15.44
N ASN A 339 7.81 -4.91 15.89
CA ASN A 339 6.56 -4.97 15.16
C ASN A 339 5.90 -3.59 15.16
N PHE A 340 5.66 -3.00 13.97
CA PHE A 340 5.05 -1.67 13.82
C PHE A 340 3.54 -1.71 13.57
N ALA A 341 2.94 -2.90 13.50
CA ALA A 341 1.48 -3.01 13.40
C ALA A 341 0.82 -2.68 14.75
N PRO A 342 -0.30 -1.93 14.78
CA PRO A 342 -0.97 -1.54 16.04
C PRO A 342 -1.56 -2.70 16.82
N GLY A 343 -1.96 -3.78 16.14
CA GLY A 343 -2.67 -4.91 16.74
C GLY A 343 -2.06 -5.45 18.04
N PRO A 344 -0.75 -5.78 18.08
CA PRO A 344 -0.10 -6.33 19.28
C PRO A 344 -0.07 -5.42 20.51
N TYR A 345 -0.37 -4.12 20.35
CA TYR A 345 -0.29 -3.11 21.41
C TYR A 345 -1.67 -2.66 21.89
N LYS A 346 -2.76 -3.06 21.20
CA LYS A 346 -4.11 -2.75 21.65
C LYS A 346 -4.33 -3.37 23.01
N PRO A 347 -4.94 -2.61 23.98
CA PRO A 347 -5.41 -3.20 25.23
C PRO A 347 -6.32 -4.38 24.89
N ILE A 348 -6.16 -5.46 25.62
CA ILE A 348 -7.11 -6.56 25.52
C ILE A 348 -8.37 -6.10 26.26
N GLU A 349 -9.36 -5.63 25.50
CA GLU A 349 -10.68 -5.35 26.05
C GLU A 349 -11.31 -6.69 26.41
N ILE A 350 -11.47 -6.91 27.71
CA ILE A 350 -12.28 -8.01 28.25
C ILE A 350 -13.70 -7.46 28.26
N ASP A 351 -14.53 -7.95 27.37
CA ASP A 351 -15.95 -7.65 27.39
C ASP A 351 -16.57 -8.39 28.58
N ALA A 352 -16.55 -7.74 29.75
CA ALA A 352 -17.04 -8.30 31.01
C ALA A 352 -18.54 -8.59 30.98
N GLU A 353 -19.27 -8.00 30.03
CA GLU A 353 -20.68 -8.25 29.82
C GLU A 353 -20.97 -9.55 29.05
N HIS A 354 -19.97 -10.11 28.38
CA HIS A 354 -20.05 -11.38 27.63
C HIS A 354 -19.25 -12.48 28.32
N SER A 355 -19.39 -12.63 29.65
CA SER A 355 -18.94 -13.83 30.33
C SER A 355 -19.76 -15.00 29.79
N THR A 356 -19.22 -15.66 28.77
CA THR A 356 -19.84 -16.84 28.19
C THR A 356 -19.85 -17.91 29.26
N HIS A 357 -21.03 -18.40 29.66
CA HIS A 357 -21.16 -19.55 30.54
C HIS A 357 -20.81 -20.86 29.84
N ARG A 358 -20.21 -20.78 28.62
CA ARG A 358 -19.81 -21.96 27.84
C ARG A 358 -18.48 -22.52 28.34
N SER A 359 -18.41 -23.84 28.44
CA SER A 359 -17.16 -24.52 28.80
C SER A 359 -16.13 -24.39 27.68
N PHE A 360 -14.85 -24.38 28.01
CA PHE A 360 -13.76 -24.40 27.01
C PHE A 360 -13.89 -25.57 26.05
N THR A 361 -14.35 -26.72 26.55
CA THR A 361 -14.54 -27.93 25.76
C THR A 361 -15.65 -27.74 24.71
N ASP A 362 -16.73 -27.04 25.03
CA ASP A 362 -17.82 -26.76 24.08
C ASP A 362 -17.34 -25.81 22.97
N ILE A 363 -16.57 -24.77 23.32
CA ILE A 363 -16.01 -23.82 22.36
C ILE A 363 -15.03 -24.55 21.43
N ILE A 364 -14.15 -25.40 21.98
CA ILE A 364 -13.19 -26.20 21.18
C ILE A 364 -13.95 -27.17 20.27
N ASP A 365 -15.04 -27.78 20.72
CA ASP A 365 -15.87 -28.66 19.89
C ASP A 365 -16.47 -27.93 18.70
N ASP A 366 -16.96 -26.70 18.90
CA ASP A 366 -17.48 -25.89 17.81
C ASP A 366 -16.37 -25.44 16.86
N ILE A 367 -15.18 -25.08 17.35
CA ILE A 367 -14.00 -24.82 16.50
C ILE A 367 -13.67 -26.05 15.65
N ASN A 368 -13.59 -27.23 16.27
CA ASN A 368 -13.30 -28.47 15.59
C ASN A 368 -14.38 -28.83 14.55
N LYS A 369 -15.65 -28.58 14.85
CA LYS A 369 -16.76 -28.73 13.90
C LYS A 369 -16.63 -27.78 12.71
N CYS A 370 -16.31 -26.52 12.96
CA CYS A 370 -16.08 -25.52 11.92
C CYS A 370 -14.91 -25.93 11.01
N VAL A 371 -13.77 -26.34 11.59
CA VAL A 371 -12.61 -26.82 10.82
C VAL A 371 -12.95 -28.06 9.98
N ARG A 372 -13.69 -29.03 10.54
CA ARG A 372 -14.15 -30.19 9.76
C ARG A 372 -15.02 -29.78 8.57
N MET A 373 -15.95 -28.84 8.76
CA MET A 373 -16.81 -28.33 7.68
C MET A 373 -15.97 -27.62 6.60
N GLN A 374 -15.01 -26.77 7.00
CA GLN A 374 -14.08 -26.14 6.06
C GLN A 374 -13.28 -27.16 5.27
N ASN A 375 -12.71 -28.17 5.94
CA ASN A 375 -11.93 -29.22 5.31
C ASN A 375 -12.78 -30.02 4.31
N THR A 376 -14.03 -30.33 4.67
CA THR A 376 -14.97 -31.01 3.75
C THR A 376 -15.26 -30.17 2.52
N CYS A 377 -15.53 -28.87 2.69
CA CYS A 377 -15.74 -27.98 1.54
C CYS A 377 -14.50 -27.89 0.64
N LYS A 378 -13.31 -27.77 1.24
CA LYS A 378 -12.04 -27.71 0.49
C LYS A 378 -11.76 -29.02 -0.22
N LEU A 379 -12.03 -30.18 0.43
CA LEU A 379 -11.89 -31.50 -0.15
C LEU A 379 -12.82 -31.68 -1.36
N THR A 380 -14.08 -31.30 -1.21
CA THR A 380 -15.07 -31.39 -2.30
C THR A 380 -14.60 -30.57 -3.51
N ILE A 381 -14.15 -29.32 -3.30
CA ILE A 381 -13.64 -28.48 -4.39
C ILE A 381 -12.42 -29.12 -5.04
N ASN A 382 -11.45 -29.59 -4.26
CA ASN A 382 -10.20 -30.11 -4.82
C ASN A 382 -10.37 -31.47 -5.48
N GLN A 383 -11.15 -32.40 -4.89
CA GLN A 383 -11.36 -33.72 -5.46
C GLN A 383 -12.38 -33.71 -6.58
N VAL A 384 -13.52 -33.06 -6.40
CA VAL A 384 -14.60 -33.07 -7.38
C VAL A 384 -14.31 -32.11 -8.53
N TRP A 385 -13.92 -30.88 -8.23
CA TRP A 385 -13.80 -29.87 -9.26
C TRP A 385 -12.41 -29.78 -9.89
N ALA A 386 -11.35 -29.94 -9.10
CA ALA A 386 -9.99 -29.84 -9.65
C ALA A 386 -9.53 -31.17 -10.26
N LYS A 387 -9.80 -32.28 -9.59
CA LYS A 387 -9.34 -33.62 -10.03
C LYS A 387 -10.23 -34.24 -11.08
N GLU A 388 -11.55 -34.29 -10.85
CA GLU A 388 -12.50 -34.89 -11.77
C GLU A 388 -12.67 -34.06 -13.04
N LEU A 389 -12.49 -32.74 -12.97
CA LEU A 389 -12.55 -31.85 -14.12
C LEU A 389 -11.15 -31.48 -14.66
N ASP A 390 -10.11 -32.19 -14.21
CA ASP A 390 -8.72 -31.97 -14.62
C ASP A 390 -8.27 -30.48 -14.50
N LEU A 391 -8.84 -29.75 -13.55
CA LEU A 391 -8.43 -28.41 -13.20
C LEU A 391 -7.17 -28.46 -12.35
N VAL A 392 -6.28 -27.51 -12.49
CA VAL A 392 -4.98 -27.43 -11.81
C VAL A 392 -5.08 -27.82 -10.32
N PRO A 393 -4.18 -28.65 -9.80
CA PRO A 393 -4.19 -29.06 -8.40
C PRO A 393 -4.24 -27.85 -7.48
N LEU A 394 -5.36 -27.66 -6.79
CA LEU A 394 -5.56 -26.58 -5.83
C LEU A 394 -5.08 -26.98 -4.43
N LEU A 395 -4.50 -28.18 -4.33
CA LEU A 395 -4.08 -28.79 -3.08
C LEU A 395 -2.69 -28.29 -2.70
N GLN A 396 -2.66 -27.36 -1.76
CA GLN A 396 -1.46 -27.12 -0.94
C GLN A 396 -1.85 -27.21 0.53
N LEU A 397 -1.02 -27.93 1.28
CA LEU A 397 -1.11 -27.91 2.73
C LEU A 397 -0.72 -26.50 3.22
N ALA A 398 -1.60 -25.88 3.98
CA ALA A 398 -1.26 -24.62 4.64
C ALA A 398 -0.39 -24.93 5.88
N GLU A 399 0.89 -24.99 5.67
CA GLU A 399 1.87 -25.22 6.73
C GLU A 399 1.79 -24.17 7.85
N GLU A 400 1.43 -22.95 7.47
CA GLU A 400 1.25 -21.86 8.44
C GLU A 400 0.06 -22.08 9.37
N ASP A 401 -1.09 -22.53 8.82
CA ASP A 401 -2.27 -22.83 9.63
C ASP A 401 -2.04 -24.02 10.55
N LYS A 402 -1.28 -25.03 10.10
CA LYS A 402 -0.86 -26.14 10.97
C LYS A 402 0.03 -25.69 12.11
N LYS A 403 0.99 -24.81 11.84
CA LYS A 403 1.88 -24.25 12.87
C LYS A 403 1.08 -23.47 13.91
N LEU A 404 0.12 -22.65 13.48
CA LEU A 404 -0.74 -21.88 14.38
C LEU A 404 -1.57 -22.81 15.29
N VAL A 405 -2.22 -23.81 14.73
CA VAL A 405 -3.04 -24.76 15.52
C VAL A 405 -2.17 -25.58 16.48
N ASN A 406 -1.01 -26.04 16.06
CA ASN A 406 -0.08 -26.75 16.92
C ASN A 406 0.40 -25.88 18.10
N GLU A 407 0.67 -24.58 17.83
CA GLU A 407 1.04 -23.64 18.89
C GLU A 407 -0.12 -23.41 19.87
N ILE A 408 -1.34 -23.25 19.37
CA ILE A 408 -2.53 -23.13 20.24
C ILE A 408 -2.71 -24.39 21.10
N ASN A 409 -2.61 -25.58 20.51
CA ASN A 409 -2.73 -26.84 21.24
C ASN A 409 -1.65 -26.98 22.32
N ARG A 410 -0.42 -26.58 22.00
CA ARG A 410 0.67 -26.54 22.99
C ARG A 410 0.32 -25.62 24.17
N GLN A 411 -0.22 -24.45 23.91
CA GLN A 411 -0.63 -23.51 24.95
C GLN A 411 -1.82 -24.03 25.76
N LEU A 412 -2.79 -24.69 25.12
CA LEU A 412 -3.91 -25.33 25.82
C LEU A 412 -3.44 -26.42 26.76
N ALA A 413 -2.48 -27.25 26.32
CA ALA A 413 -1.89 -28.27 27.17
C ALA A 413 -1.15 -27.67 28.40
N MET A 414 -0.43 -26.54 28.20
CA MET A 414 0.21 -25.82 29.34
C MET A 414 -0.81 -25.29 30.34
N LEU A 415 -2.05 -25.05 29.95
CA LEU A 415 -3.15 -24.66 30.83
C LEU A 415 -3.90 -25.84 31.44
N GLY A 416 -3.44 -27.05 31.21
CA GLY A 416 -4.09 -28.28 31.70
C GLY A 416 -5.34 -28.68 30.97
N ILE A 417 -5.56 -28.12 29.74
CA ILE A 417 -6.69 -28.45 28.87
C ILE A 417 -6.25 -29.56 27.92
N GLU A 418 -6.70 -30.78 28.16
CA GLU A 418 -6.30 -31.97 27.38
C GLU A 418 -6.95 -32.03 25.99
N LYS A 419 -8.01 -31.21 25.75
CA LYS A 419 -8.76 -31.25 24.50
C LYS A 419 -8.08 -30.37 23.44
N GLU A 420 -7.70 -31.00 22.35
CA GLU A 420 -7.01 -30.36 21.23
C GLU A 420 -7.95 -29.81 20.16
N ILE A 421 -7.53 -28.72 19.54
CA ILE A 421 -8.14 -28.20 18.29
C ILE A 421 -7.62 -29.03 17.13
N THR A 422 -8.53 -29.49 16.25
CA THR A 422 -8.18 -30.24 15.05
C THR A 422 -7.40 -29.37 14.07
N ALA A 423 -6.20 -29.78 13.70
CA ALA A 423 -5.43 -29.09 12.68
C ALA A 423 -6.10 -29.23 11.29
N PRO A 424 -6.06 -28.17 10.47
CA PRO A 424 -6.52 -28.25 9.09
C PRO A 424 -5.70 -29.29 8.33
N SER A 425 -6.36 -30.22 7.64
CA SER A 425 -5.66 -31.23 6.84
C SER A 425 -4.99 -30.61 5.61
N TRP A 426 -5.60 -29.59 5.03
CA TRP A 426 -5.10 -28.79 3.91
C TRP A 426 -6.04 -27.61 3.64
N ILE A 427 -5.55 -26.62 2.88
CA ILE A 427 -6.31 -25.44 2.48
C ILE A 427 -6.27 -25.34 0.96
N ALA A 428 -7.45 -25.24 0.32
CA ALA A 428 -7.52 -24.84 -1.07
C ALA A 428 -7.04 -23.38 -1.17
N GLN A 429 -6.04 -23.13 -1.96
CA GLN A 429 -5.59 -21.75 -2.18
C GLN A 429 -6.69 -20.96 -2.84
N THR A 430 -7.17 -19.95 -2.16
CA THR A 430 -8.24 -19.07 -2.61
C THR A 430 -7.72 -17.84 -3.34
N ASN A 431 -6.41 -17.76 -3.53
CA ASN A 431 -5.79 -16.63 -4.22
C ASN A 431 -6.16 -16.69 -5.71
N SER A 432 -6.89 -15.69 -6.19
CA SER A 432 -7.38 -15.62 -7.57
C SER A 432 -6.26 -15.69 -8.64
N LYS A 433 -5.00 -15.48 -8.25
CA LYS A 433 -3.84 -15.62 -9.13
C LYS A 433 -3.43 -17.07 -9.37
N GLU A 434 -3.84 -18.00 -8.52
CA GLU A 434 -3.40 -19.41 -8.55
C GLU A 434 -4.45 -20.36 -9.11
N LEU A 435 -5.67 -19.92 -9.30
CA LEU A 435 -6.65 -20.59 -10.15
C LEU A 435 -6.28 -20.33 -11.62
N LYS A 436 -5.12 -20.81 -12.06
CA LYS A 436 -4.79 -20.91 -13.47
C LYS A 436 -5.56 -22.08 -14.06
N ILE A 437 -6.76 -21.80 -14.56
CA ILE A 437 -7.46 -22.72 -15.47
C ILE A 437 -6.56 -22.90 -16.67
N VAL A 438 -6.16 -24.14 -16.95
CA VAL A 438 -5.39 -24.47 -18.16
C VAL A 438 -6.17 -24.01 -19.37
N GLN A 439 -5.51 -23.37 -20.30
CA GLN A 439 -6.12 -22.54 -21.34
C GLN A 439 -7.01 -23.31 -22.34
N GLN A 440 -6.89 -24.64 -22.38
CA GLN A 440 -7.59 -25.49 -23.33
C GLN A 440 -9.07 -25.71 -23.00
N ASP A 441 -9.49 -25.59 -21.72
CA ASP A 441 -10.85 -25.94 -21.29
C ASP A 441 -11.70 -24.73 -20.83
N LYS A 442 -11.22 -23.50 -21.06
CA LYS A 442 -11.89 -22.28 -20.61
C LYS A 442 -13.29 -22.08 -21.15
N GLU A 443 -13.56 -22.52 -22.38
CA GLU A 443 -14.85 -22.28 -23.02
C GLU A 443 -15.95 -23.22 -22.49
N PHE A 444 -15.58 -24.42 -22.10
CA PHE A 444 -16.55 -25.43 -21.64
C PHE A 444 -16.86 -25.32 -20.14
N LEU A 445 -15.83 -25.09 -19.31
CA LEU A 445 -15.97 -25.05 -17.84
C LEU A 445 -16.29 -23.65 -17.29
N SER A 446 -16.07 -22.63 -18.10
CA SER A 446 -16.19 -21.23 -17.73
C SER A 446 -17.53 -20.84 -17.09
N PRO A 447 -18.72 -21.11 -17.68
CA PRO A 447 -19.99 -20.63 -17.12
C PRO A 447 -20.31 -21.25 -15.74
N VAL A 448 -20.08 -22.54 -15.58
CA VAL A 448 -20.38 -23.29 -14.34
C VAL A 448 -19.38 -22.87 -13.25
N PHE A 449 -18.11 -22.83 -13.58
CA PHE A 449 -17.05 -22.46 -12.63
C PHE A 449 -17.19 -21.02 -12.17
N TYR A 450 -17.42 -20.07 -13.08
CA TYR A 450 -17.58 -18.66 -12.70
C TYR A 450 -18.89 -18.39 -11.94
N SER A 451 -19.92 -19.18 -12.13
CA SER A 451 -21.14 -19.04 -11.32
C SER A 451 -20.98 -19.63 -9.90
N PHE A 452 -20.20 -20.68 -9.76
CA PHE A 452 -19.98 -21.38 -8.50
C PHE A 452 -18.91 -20.69 -7.62
N LEU A 453 -17.79 -20.25 -8.21
CA LEU A 453 -16.64 -19.73 -7.50
C LEU A 453 -16.96 -18.55 -6.55
N PRO A 454 -17.79 -17.55 -6.92
CA PRO A 454 -18.15 -16.48 -6.01
C PRO A 454 -18.93 -16.96 -4.79
N ARG A 455 -19.85 -17.93 -4.97
CA ARG A 455 -20.66 -18.52 -3.88
C ARG A 455 -19.77 -19.32 -2.92
N TRP A 456 -18.85 -20.09 -3.47
CA TRP A 456 -17.91 -20.87 -2.68
C TRP A 456 -16.95 -19.94 -1.89
N LYS A 457 -16.40 -18.90 -2.52
CA LYS A 457 -15.58 -17.89 -1.82
C LYS A 457 -16.36 -17.22 -0.69
N GLN A 458 -17.63 -16.88 -0.92
CA GLN A 458 -18.47 -16.29 0.11
C GLN A 458 -18.71 -17.28 1.26
N HIS A 459 -18.95 -18.53 0.97
CA HIS A 459 -19.16 -19.57 1.99
C HIS A 459 -17.89 -19.79 2.84
N ILE A 460 -16.72 -19.89 2.22
CA ILE A 460 -15.44 -20.00 2.94
C ILE A 460 -15.20 -18.74 3.81
N ARG A 461 -15.49 -17.57 3.27
CA ARG A 461 -15.36 -16.31 4.03
C ARG A 461 -16.24 -16.31 5.27
N THR A 462 -17.51 -16.67 5.14
CA THR A 462 -18.44 -16.77 6.27
C THR A 462 -17.95 -17.79 7.31
N MET A 463 -17.44 -18.95 6.87
CA MET A 463 -16.89 -19.93 7.81
C MET A 463 -15.63 -19.42 8.53
N ASN A 464 -14.77 -18.68 7.83
CA ASN A 464 -13.58 -18.06 8.46
C ASN A 464 -13.99 -16.97 9.48
N GLU A 465 -15.00 -16.17 9.17
CA GLU A 465 -15.54 -15.17 10.09
C GLU A 465 -16.10 -15.83 11.35
N PHE A 466 -16.85 -16.92 11.19
CA PHE A 466 -17.39 -17.70 12.30
C PHE A 466 -16.27 -18.36 13.13
N GLN A 467 -15.26 -18.96 12.50
CA GLN A 467 -14.11 -19.54 13.19
C GLN A 467 -13.34 -18.48 13.98
N ASN A 468 -13.15 -17.29 13.42
CA ASN A 468 -12.50 -16.19 14.12
C ASN A 468 -13.31 -15.70 15.32
N ALA A 469 -14.65 -15.74 15.26
CA ALA A 469 -15.50 -15.43 16.40
C ALA A 469 -15.32 -16.47 17.53
N LEU A 470 -15.27 -17.76 17.19
CA LEU A 470 -15.03 -18.83 18.17
C LEU A 470 -13.64 -18.73 18.81
N TYR A 471 -12.60 -18.36 18.05
CA TYR A 471 -11.26 -18.13 18.64
C TYR A 471 -11.24 -16.93 19.58
N ARG A 472 -11.99 -15.87 19.29
CA ARG A 472 -12.16 -14.73 20.22
C ARG A 472 -12.90 -15.19 21.50
N GLU A 473 -13.98 -15.95 21.34
CA GLU A 473 -14.74 -16.50 22.48
C GLU A 473 -13.84 -17.39 23.36
N LEU A 474 -13.03 -18.25 22.77
CA LEU A 474 -12.07 -19.08 23.49
C LEU A 474 -11.04 -18.22 24.24
N ARG A 475 -10.47 -17.21 23.56
CA ARG A 475 -9.54 -16.27 24.18
C ARG A 475 -10.17 -15.60 25.40
N ASP A 476 -11.38 -15.05 25.25
CA ASP A 476 -12.04 -14.28 26.27
C ASP A 476 -12.44 -15.20 27.47
N ALA A 477 -12.87 -16.43 27.18
CA ALA A 477 -13.15 -17.43 28.22
C ALA A 477 -11.89 -17.86 29.01
N LEU A 478 -10.71 -17.87 28.39
CA LEU A 478 -9.43 -18.22 29.04
C LEU A 478 -8.83 -17.03 29.82
N LEU A 479 -9.07 -15.81 29.36
CA LEU A 479 -8.37 -14.63 29.85
C LEU A 479 -8.77 -14.31 31.31
N GLU A 480 -10.06 -14.36 31.65
CA GLU A 480 -10.55 -14.07 33.00
C GLU A 480 -10.00 -15.09 34.03
N PRO A 481 -10.08 -16.41 33.80
CA PRO A 481 -9.48 -17.39 34.71
C PRO A 481 -7.96 -17.24 34.88
N LEU A 482 -7.23 -16.87 33.82
CA LEU A 482 -5.78 -16.60 33.88
C LEU A 482 -5.48 -15.36 34.72
N MET A 483 -6.20 -14.25 34.50
CA MET A 483 -5.99 -13.01 35.23
C MET A 483 -6.37 -13.11 36.71
N THR A 484 -7.36 -13.93 37.02
CA THR A 484 -7.80 -14.16 38.42
C THR A 484 -7.01 -15.27 39.12
N GLY A 485 -6.05 -15.91 38.43
CA GLY A 485 -5.25 -17.03 38.99
C GLY A 485 -6.05 -18.32 39.19
N ARG A 486 -7.28 -18.42 38.64
CA ARG A 486 -8.07 -19.66 38.67
C ARG A 486 -7.48 -20.74 37.78
N ILE A 487 -6.74 -20.33 36.73
CA ILE A 487 -5.92 -21.20 35.87
C ILE A 487 -4.52 -20.63 35.92
N THR A 488 -3.51 -21.50 36.09
CA THR A 488 -2.09 -21.12 36.02
C THR A 488 -1.41 -21.85 34.90
N LEU A 489 -0.42 -21.20 34.29
CA LEU A 489 0.41 -21.82 33.26
C LEU A 489 1.23 -22.95 33.92
N ASN A 490 1.12 -24.16 33.40
CA ASN A 490 1.89 -25.29 33.86
C ASN A 490 3.27 -25.28 33.19
N ALA A 491 4.28 -24.76 33.89
CA ALA A 491 5.62 -24.54 33.34
C ALA A 491 6.37 -25.86 32.99
N GLU A 492 5.87 -27.00 33.44
CA GLU A 492 6.50 -28.31 33.15
C GLU A 492 6.19 -28.84 31.74
N ASN A 493 5.20 -28.25 31.05
CA ASN A 493 4.79 -28.59 29.66
C ASN A 493 5.20 -27.54 28.61
N ALA A 494 6.08 -26.60 28.96
CA ALA A 494 6.52 -25.52 28.10
C ALA A 494 7.72 -25.89 27.20
#